data_41024709905bea605489ac139e42487f
#
_entry.id   41024709905bea605489ac139e42487f
#
_cell.length_a   1.000
_cell.length_b   1.000
_cell.length_c   1.000
_cell.angle_alpha   90.00
_cell.angle_beta   90.00
_cell.angle_gamma   90.00
#
_symmetry.space_group_name_H-M   'P 1'
#
loop_
_entity.id
_entity.type
_entity.pdbx_description
1 polymer ?
#
loop_
_entity_poly.entity_id
_entity_poly.type
_entity_poly.pdbx_seq_one_letter_code
_entity_poly.pdbx_strand_id
1 'polypeptide(L)'
;MTIDPQYTVGFSWARQYGLRISKNIGILTLAASVENAATTLTVHGNPTSTIPASSTVTVNGVEIPTLSTTVFNNFLVGAPGLTQGLLNQTGTYAYTKTPDFLVKATLDPKWGHFEAFGIVSTFRDRVFPCFAANGAITITLAGDGTTPFPTVAIPANPCALTGSTNSASGAFNSSSTGGGIGANGRVYLGKHLDVGVHFLGGDGIGRYGTAGLPDSTARPDGTMALLRNYQALGSLVFHATPALDIYAYVGGEYASRWMDGKEGYGSNLRRDDGCAVETLPLAAPAATINTTAVLGSNGFIPGALSNCDGDTRNILEGTLGFWYRFYNGPKGRFQFGGQYSYVQRNTWSGVNATGEGVGPHGLDNMVFTSVRYYLP
;
A
#
# COMPACT_ATOMS: atom_id res chain seq x y z
N MET A 1 -5.57 1.33 24.43
CA MET A 1 -6.49 0.48 25.21
C MET A 1 -7.45 -0.37 24.38
N THR A 2 -7.41 -0.27 23.06
CA THR A 2 -8.24 -1.10 22.15
C THR A 2 -8.07 -2.60 22.44
N ILE A 3 -9.07 -3.40 22.10
CA ILE A 3 -9.03 -4.86 22.29
C ILE A 3 -7.94 -5.44 21.39
N ASP A 4 -7.85 -4.96 20.16
CA ASP A 4 -6.78 -5.33 19.22
C ASP A 4 -6.09 -4.07 18.68
N PRO A 5 -4.98 -3.63 19.28
CA PRO A 5 -4.26 -2.45 18.83
C PRO A 5 -3.62 -2.62 17.44
N GLN A 6 -3.45 -3.85 16.96
CA GLN A 6 -2.83 -4.13 15.67
C GLN A 6 -3.72 -3.75 14.49
N TYR A 7 -5.03 -3.66 14.71
CA TYR A 7 -6.01 -3.27 13.68
C TYR A 7 -6.52 -1.84 13.82
N THR A 8 -5.95 -1.06 14.75
CA THR A 8 -6.35 0.35 14.90
C THR A 8 -5.64 1.18 13.83
N VAL A 9 -6.41 1.67 12.87
CA VAL A 9 -5.90 2.48 11.75
C VAL A 9 -5.33 3.81 12.23
N GLY A 10 -4.23 4.23 11.62
CA GLY A 10 -3.51 5.45 12.01
C GLY A 10 -2.56 5.28 13.18
N PHE A 11 -2.41 4.07 13.70
CA PHE A 11 -1.40 3.72 14.68
C PHE A 11 -0.15 3.18 13.99
N SER A 12 1.02 3.68 14.37
CA SER A 12 2.28 3.15 13.82
C SER A 12 2.58 1.78 14.39
N TRP A 13 2.54 0.77 13.52
CA TRP A 13 2.75 -0.61 13.88
C TRP A 13 3.71 -1.28 12.90
N ALA A 14 4.94 -1.50 13.31
CA ALA A 14 5.90 -2.29 12.55
C ALA A 14 6.57 -3.32 13.47
N ARG A 15 6.66 -4.57 13.01
CA ARG A 15 7.45 -5.61 13.66
C ARG A 15 8.68 -5.86 12.82
N GLN A 16 9.80 -5.28 13.23
CA GLN A 16 11.08 -5.37 12.54
C GLN A 16 12.16 -5.83 13.51
N TYR A 17 13.09 -6.64 13.02
CA TYR A 17 14.29 -6.94 13.77
C TYR A 17 15.15 -5.68 13.86
N GLY A 18 15.68 -5.38 15.03
CA GLY A 18 16.48 -4.18 15.21
C GLY A 18 17.30 -4.18 16.48
N LEU A 19 18.19 -3.22 16.53
CA LEU A 19 18.97 -2.87 17.71
C LEU A 19 18.57 -1.45 18.14
N ARG A 20 18.25 -1.29 19.42
CA ARG A 20 17.89 0.01 20.01
C ARG A 20 18.79 0.32 21.20
N ILE A 21 19.25 1.55 21.25
CA ILE A 21 19.91 2.12 22.43
C ILE A 21 19.06 3.27 22.97
N SER A 22 19.04 3.45 24.28
CA SER A 22 18.32 4.55 24.91
C SER A 22 19.03 5.05 26.17
N LYS A 23 18.82 6.35 26.48
CA LYS A 23 19.37 7.01 27.67
C LYS A 23 18.28 7.84 28.34
N ASN A 24 18.07 7.61 29.62
CA ASN A 24 17.17 8.41 30.45
C ASN A 24 17.93 9.56 31.11
N ILE A 25 17.37 10.74 31.05
CA ILE A 25 17.90 11.98 31.63
C ILE A 25 16.74 12.69 32.35
N GLY A 26 16.45 12.26 33.57
CA GLY A 26 15.29 12.76 34.30
C GLY A 26 13.96 12.37 33.62
N ILE A 27 13.18 13.38 33.23
CA ILE A 27 11.91 13.19 32.50
C ILE A 27 12.10 13.02 30.98
N LEU A 28 13.33 13.20 30.46
CA LEU A 28 13.66 13.05 29.06
C LEU A 28 14.30 11.69 28.80
N THR A 29 13.83 10.98 27.79
CA THR A 29 14.47 9.78 27.25
C THR A 29 14.84 10.02 25.80
N LEU A 30 16.10 9.81 25.46
CA LEU A 30 16.57 9.79 24.07
C LEU A 30 16.80 8.35 23.63
N ALA A 31 16.40 8.01 22.42
CA ALA A 31 16.60 6.69 21.85
C ALA A 31 17.01 6.78 20.39
N ALA A 32 17.80 5.81 19.94
CA ALA A 32 18.10 5.56 18.55
C ALA A 32 17.97 4.07 18.25
N SER A 33 17.48 3.71 17.08
CA SER A 33 17.40 2.33 16.62
C SER A 33 17.84 2.18 15.17
N VAL A 34 18.26 0.97 14.85
CA VAL A 34 18.54 0.47 13.52
C VAL A 34 17.66 -0.73 13.30
N GLU A 35 16.79 -0.70 12.28
CA GLU A 35 15.75 -1.67 12.09
C GLU A 35 15.76 -2.25 10.67
N ASN A 36 15.55 -3.57 10.56
CA ASN A 36 15.49 -4.24 9.26
C ASN A 36 14.11 -4.06 8.65
N ALA A 37 14.01 -3.20 7.63
CA ALA A 37 12.76 -2.84 7.01
C ALA A 37 12.28 -3.87 5.98
N ALA A 38 10.95 -4.00 5.87
CA ALA A 38 10.27 -4.72 4.79
C ALA A 38 9.46 -3.73 3.95
N THR A 39 10.10 -3.17 2.94
CA THR A 39 9.51 -2.15 2.05
C THR A 39 8.35 -2.73 1.24
N THR A 40 7.29 -1.95 1.09
CA THR A 40 6.14 -2.23 0.23
C THR A 40 6.22 -1.42 -1.06
N LEU A 41 6.22 -2.11 -2.21
CA LEU A 41 6.31 -1.49 -3.54
C LEU A 41 5.07 -1.84 -4.35
N THR A 42 4.48 -0.83 -5.01
CA THR A 42 3.58 -1.04 -6.14
C THR A 42 4.34 -0.80 -7.45
N VAL A 43 3.83 -1.33 -8.55
CA VAL A 43 4.41 -1.09 -9.89
C VAL A 43 3.50 -0.21 -10.75
N HIS A 44 2.57 0.50 -10.15
CA HIS A 44 1.52 1.25 -10.84
C HIS A 44 1.99 2.51 -11.57
N GLY A 45 3.24 2.86 -11.53
CA GLY A 45 3.80 3.91 -12.37
C GLY A 45 4.58 3.37 -13.58
N ASN A 46 4.84 2.06 -13.58
CA ASN A 46 5.42 1.39 -14.74
C ASN A 46 4.29 1.08 -15.72
N PRO A 47 4.15 1.81 -16.86
CA PRO A 47 2.97 1.69 -17.67
C PRO A 47 2.89 0.31 -18.30
N THR A 48 1.79 -0.36 -18.05
CA THR A 48 1.18 -1.17 -19.08
C THR A 48 0.55 -0.19 -20.03
N SER A 49 1.21 0.15 -21.13
CA SER A 49 0.57 0.96 -22.15
C SER A 49 -0.53 0.13 -22.77
N THR A 50 -1.76 0.43 -22.41
CA THR A 50 -2.93 -0.17 -23.04
C THR A 50 -3.35 0.75 -24.15
N ILE A 51 -3.21 0.32 -25.40
CA ILE A 51 -3.84 0.98 -26.53
C ILE A 51 -5.26 0.40 -26.63
N PRO A 52 -6.33 1.16 -26.34
CA PRO A 52 -7.69 0.67 -26.45
C PRO A 52 -8.02 0.30 -27.90
N ALA A 53 -8.86 -0.71 -28.10
CA ALA A 53 -9.31 -1.16 -29.41
C ALA A 53 -9.97 -0.08 -30.29
N SER A 54 -10.35 1.06 -29.69
CA SER A 54 -11.00 2.19 -30.39
C SER A 54 -10.12 3.43 -30.50
N SER A 55 -8.83 3.35 -30.15
CA SER A 55 -7.92 4.50 -30.26
C SER A 55 -7.24 4.55 -31.62
N THR A 56 -6.83 5.74 -32.01
CA THR A 56 -6.01 5.95 -33.19
C THR A 56 -4.54 6.04 -32.80
N VAL A 57 -3.66 5.35 -33.52
CA VAL A 57 -2.21 5.48 -33.40
C VAL A 57 -1.72 6.24 -34.64
N THR A 58 -0.99 7.31 -34.44
CA THR A 58 -0.39 8.07 -35.54
C THR A 58 0.94 7.43 -35.95
N VAL A 59 1.00 6.85 -37.16
CA VAL A 59 2.20 6.30 -37.76
C VAL A 59 2.53 7.10 -39.00
N ASN A 60 3.70 7.72 -39.04
CA ASN A 60 4.14 8.60 -40.15
C ASN A 60 3.15 9.69 -40.53
N GLY A 61 2.44 10.25 -39.55
CA GLY A 61 1.45 11.30 -39.76
C GLY A 61 0.04 10.82 -40.18
N VAL A 62 -0.19 9.52 -40.25
CA VAL A 62 -1.49 8.92 -40.55
C VAL A 62 -2.12 8.34 -39.30
N GLU A 63 -3.35 8.72 -39.00
CA GLU A 63 -4.12 8.15 -37.88
C GLU A 63 -4.71 6.79 -38.28
N ILE A 64 -4.39 5.78 -37.51
CA ILE A 64 -4.76 4.39 -37.77
C ILE A 64 -5.58 3.88 -36.57
N PRO A 65 -6.85 3.44 -36.78
CA PRO A 65 -7.62 2.85 -35.70
C PRO A 65 -7.08 1.49 -35.31
N THR A 66 -6.98 1.23 -34.00
CA THR A 66 -6.56 -0.06 -33.43
C THR A 66 -7.77 -0.97 -33.20
N LEU A 67 -7.72 -2.21 -33.66
CA LEU A 67 -8.81 -3.17 -33.55
C LEU A 67 -8.73 -4.10 -32.34
N SER A 68 -7.63 -4.06 -31.60
CA SER A 68 -7.44 -4.89 -30.40
C SER A 68 -6.71 -4.13 -29.31
N THR A 69 -7.09 -4.40 -28.07
CA THR A 69 -6.37 -3.88 -26.88
C THR A 69 -5.03 -4.59 -26.78
N THR A 70 -3.94 -3.83 -26.81
CA THR A 70 -2.60 -4.38 -26.61
C THR A 70 -1.99 -3.81 -25.36
N VAL A 71 -1.51 -4.68 -24.46
CA VAL A 71 -0.92 -4.32 -23.17
C VAL A 71 0.60 -4.50 -23.25
N PHE A 72 1.34 -3.47 -22.86
CA PHE A 72 2.81 -3.50 -22.82
C PHE A 72 3.31 -3.27 -21.41
N ASN A 73 4.22 -4.10 -20.96
CA ASN A 73 5.08 -3.78 -19.80
C ASN A 73 6.40 -3.24 -20.33
N ASN A 74 6.73 -1.98 -20.05
CA ASN A 74 7.97 -1.37 -20.54
C ASN A 74 9.19 -1.92 -19.80
N PHE A 75 9.08 -2.22 -18.51
CA PHE A 75 10.19 -2.71 -17.69
C PHE A 75 9.69 -3.75 -16.67
N LEU A 76 10.56 -4.71 -16.36
CA LEU A 76 10.37 -5.52 -15.15
C LEU A 76 11.09 -4.82 -14.00
N VAL A 77 10.36 -4.57 -12.92
CA VAL A 77 10.92 -4.06 -11.67
C VAL A 77 10.85 -5.16 -10.63
N GLY A 78 11.97 -5.44 -9.97
CA GLY A 78 12.05 -6.46 -8.96
C GLY A 78 12.97 -6.08 -7.79
N ALA A 79 12.94 -6.89 -6.73
CA ALA A 79 13.92 -6.78 -5.67
C ALA A 79 15.32 -7.12 -6.21
N PRO A 80 16.39 -6.47 -5.73
CA PRO A 80 17.75 -6.85 -6.10
C PRO A 80 18.00 -8.31 -5.80
N GLY A 81 18.45 -9.06 -6.79
CA GLY A 81 18.70 -10.51 -6.66
C GLY A 81 17.46 -11.40 -6.79
N LEU A 82 16.34 -10.87 -7.28
CA LEU A 82 15.15 -11.66 -7.59
C LEU A 82 15.52 -12.80 -8.56
N THR A 83 15.13 -14.05 -8.25
CA THR A 83 15.33 -15.29 -9.00
C THR A 83 16.77 -15.76 -9.21
N GLN A 84 17.77 -14.90 -8.99
CA GLN A 84 19.19 -15.21 -9.22
C GLN A 84 20.06 -14.47 -8.19
N GLY A 85 19.71 -14.56 -6.91
CA GLY A 85 20.54 -13.99 -5.86
C GLY A 85 21.97 -14.51 -5.98
N LEU A 86 22.95 -13.63 -5.84
CA LEU A 86 24.38 -13.93 -6.01
C LEU A 86 24.83 -15.11 -5.15
N LEU A 87 24.20 -15.32 -4.01
CA LEU A 87 24.55 -16.36 -3.04
C LEU A 87 23.38 -17.35 -2.76
N ASN A 88 22.15 -17.03 -3.19
CA ASN A 88 20.99 -17.87 -3.00
C ASN A 88 19.99 -17.68 -4.13
N GLN A 89 19.89 -18.68 -5.01
CA GLN A 89 19.04 -18.65 -6.19
C GLN A 89 17.53 -18.67 -5.87
N THR A 90 17.16 -19.08 -4.66
CA THR A 90 15.77 -19.14 -4.20
C THR A 90 15.40 -18.00 -3.25
N GLY A 91 16.37 -17.15 -2.87
CA GLY A 91 16.16 -16.04 -1.95
C GLY A 91 15.51 -14.85 -2.64
N THR A 92 14.53 -14.26 -1.97
CA THR A 92 14.00 -12.94 -2.32
C THR A 92 14.65 -11.89 -1.40
N TYR A 93 15.17 -10.82 -2.00
CA TYR A 93 15.74 -9.71 -1.24
C TYR A 93 14.71 -8.61 -1.06
N ALA A 94 14.78 -7.90 0.06
CA ALA A 94 13.92 -6.76 0.32
C ALA A 94 14.27 -5.57 -0.58
N TYR A 95 13.29 -4.70 -0.85
CA TYR A 95 13.48 -3.44 -1.56
C TYR A 95 14.17 -2.36 -0.70
N THR A 96 15.05 -2.77 0.18
CA THR A 96 15.82 -1.91 1.09
C THR A 96 17.30 -1.99 0.77
N LYS A 97 17.98 -0.84 0.83
CA LYS A 97 19.43 -0.76 0.61
C LYS A 97 20.22 -0.91 1.89
N THR A 98 19.73 -0.28 2.97
CA THR A 98 20.30 -0.33 4.32
C THR A 98 19.14 -0.45 5.32
N PRO A 99 19.41 -0.87 6.56
CA PRO A 99 18.41 -0.78 7.61
C PRO A 99 17.84 0.64 7.76
N ASP A 100 16.63 0.75 8.30
CA ASP A 100 16.05 2.03 8.68
C ASP A 100 16.74 2.56 9.94
N PHE A 101 16.93 3.87 9.99
CA PHE A 101 17.47 4.58 11.15
C PHE A 101 16.36 5.41 11.78
N LEU A 102 16.14 5.20 13.06
CA LEU A 102 15.13 5.94 13.82
C LEU A 102 15.79 6.65 15.00
N VAL A 103 15.33 7.85 15.26
CA VAL A 103 15.68 8.62 16.46
C VAL A 103 14.39 9.06 17.14
N LYS A 104 14.38 9.04 18.48
CA LYS A 104 13.22 9.41 19.27
C LYS A 104 13.62 10.16 20.54
N ALA A 105 12.88 11.22 20.84
CA ALA A 105 12.92 11.92 22.13
C ALA A 105 11.53 11.74 22.79
N THR A 106 11.53 11.32 24.04
CA THR A 106 10.33 11.12 24.86
C THR A 106 10.42 12.02 26.09
N LEU A 107 9.34 12.71 26.41
CA LEU A 107 9.19 13.55 27.57
C LEU A 107 8.03 13.03 28.44
N ASP A 108 8.32 12.65 29.69
CA ASP A 108 7.38 12.04 30.62
C ASP A 108 7.12 12.91 31.86
N PRO A 109 6.41 14.07 31.71
CA PRO A 109 5.95 14.83 32.90
C PRO A 109 4.80 14.09 33.57
N LYS A 110 4.53 14.40 34.85
CA LYS A 110 3.46 13.74 35.62
C LYS A 110 2.06 13.88 35.01
N TRP A 111 1.83 14.89 34.18
CA TRP A 111 0.53 15.22 33.57
C TRP A 111 0.39 14.73 32.11
N GLY A 112 1.41 14.05 31.58
CA GLY A 112 1.32 13.60 30.20
C GLY A 112 2.53 12.78 29.76
N HIS A 113 2.48 12.36 28.48
CA HIS A 113 3.54 11.67 27.77
C HIS A 113 3.65 12.28 26.38
N PHE A 114 4.85 12.67 25.95
CA PHE A 114 5.08 13.29 24.66
C PHE A 114 6.27 12.66 23.97
N GLU A 115 6.15 12.40 22.69
CA GLU A 115 7.23 11.86 21.87
C GLU A 115 7.36 12.67 20.58
N ALA A 116 8.59 12.86 20.14
CA ALA A 116 8.93 13.29 18.79
C ALA A 116 9.95 12.30 18.21
N PHE A 117 9.76 11.90 16.95
CA PHE A 117 10.65 10.93 16.32
C PHE A 117 10.84 11.20 14.83
N GLY A 118 11.97 10.74 14.32
CA GLY A 118 12.30 10.79 12.91
C GLY A 118 12.76 9.44 12.38
N ILE A 119 12.48 9.20 11.13
CA ILE A 119 12.79 7.96 10.41
C ILE A 119 13.57 8.34 9.15
N VAL A 120 14.64 7.63 8.87
CA VAL A 120 15.35 7.68 7.57
C VAL A 120 15.39 6.27 7.01
N SER A 121 14.92 6.13 5.78
CA SER A 121 14.81 4.85 5.08
C SER A 121 15.48 4.94 3.72
N THR A 122 16.11 3.85 3.30
CA THR A 122 16.72 3.74 1.98
C THR A 122 16.10 2.59 1.22
N PHE A 123 15.71 2.87 0.01
CA PHE A 123 14.99 1.95 -0.87
C PHE A 123 15.89 1.57 -2.06
N ARG A 124 15.67 0.38 -2.58
CA ARG A 124 16.41 -0.11 -3.74
C ARG A 124 15.57 -1.11 -4.51
N ASP A 125 15.43 -0.88 -5.80
CA ASP A 125 14.89 -1.83 -6.75
C ASP A 125 15.93 -2.20 -7.83
N ARG A 126 15.60 -3.20 -8.61
CA ARG A 126 16.33 -3.63 -9.79
C ARG A 126 15.45 -3.55 -11.01
N VAL A 127 15.87 -2.78 -11.98
CA VAL A 127 15.15 -2.56 -13.23
C VAL A 127 15.76 -3.42 -14.32
N PHE A 128 14.93 -4.16 -15.04
CA PHE A 128 15.32 -5.03 -16.15
C PHE A 128 14.65 -4.53 -17.44
N PRO A 129 15.29 -3.62 -18.18
CA PRO A 129 14.68 -3.03 -19.37
C PRO A 129 14.50 -4.03 -20.52
N CYS A 130 15.28 -5.10 -20.55
CA CYS A 130 15.23 -6.10 -21.62
C CYS A 130 14.51 -7.41 -21.24
N PHE A 131 13.96 -7.53 -20.02
CA PHE A 131 13.23 -8.75 -19.61
C PHE A 131 11.89 -8.89 -20.33
N ALA A 132 11.17 -7.81 -20.47
CA ALA A 132 9.85 -7.77 -21.12
C ALA A 132 9.93 -7.19 -22.54
N ALA A 133 11.03 -7.45 -23.23
CA ALA A 133 11.12 -7.11 -24.63
C ALA A 133 10.08 -7.93 -25.41
N ASN A 134 8.85 -7.45 -25.37
CA ASN A 134 7.80 -7.98 -26.20
C ASN A 134 8.23 -7.83 -27.64
N GLY A 135 8.19 -8.92 -28.39
CA GLY A 135 8.50 -8.93 -29.80
C GLY A 135 7.72 -7.85 -30.55
N ALA A 136 8.11 -7.55 -31.74
CA ALA A 136 7.44 -6.60 -32.61
C ALA A 136 5.92 -6.80 -32.58
N ILE A 137 5.18 -5.75 -32.23
CA ILE A 137 3.71 -5.81 -32.24
C ILE A 137 3.30 -5.66 -33.69
N THR A 138 2.60 -6.65 -34.16
CA THR A 138 1.96 -6.58 -35.46
C THR A 138 0.57 -6.01 -35.28
N ILE A 139 0.38 -4.77 -35.65
CA ILE A 139 -0.95 -4.16 -35.73
C ILE A 139 -1.51 -4.51 -37.09
N THR A 140 -2.57 -5.33 -37.09
CA THR A 140 -3.34 -5.57 -38.31
C THR A 140 -4.35 -4.44 -38.46
N LEU A 141 -4.22 -3.64 -39.49
CA LEU A 141 -5.10 -2.52 -39.77
C LEU A 141 -6.42 -3.03 -40.36
N ALA A 142 -7.53 -2.37 -40.03
CA ALA A 142 -8.79 -2.67 -40.65
C ALA A 142 -8.68 -2.31 -42.13
N GLY A 143 -8.86 -3.30 -42.98
CA GLY A 143 -8.94 -3.08 -44.42
C GLY A 143 -10.40 -2.79 -44.88
N ASP A 144 -10.54 -2.20 -46.00
CA ASP A 144 -11.81 -1.99 -46.70
C ASP A 144 -12.40 -3.27 -47.33
N GLY A 145 -11.79 -4.42 -47.06
CA GLY A 145 -12.19 -5.73 -47.58
C GLY A 145 -11.63 -6.06 -48.99
N THR A 146 -10.91 -5.14 -49.60
CA THR A 146 -10.37 -5.32 -50.99
C THR A 146 -8.84 -5.28 -51.06
N THR A 147 -8.18 -4.69 -50.09
CA THR A 147 -6.70 -4.61 -50.01
C THR A 147 -6.12 -5.48 -48.91
N PRO A 148 -4.95 -6.13 -49.12
CA PRO A 148 -4.27 -6.84 -48.04
C PRO A 148 -3.99 -5.87 -46.89
N PHE A 149 -4.33 -6.29 -45.68
CA PHE A 149 -4.13 -5.48 -44.47
C PHE A 149 -2.63 -5.09 -44.32
N PRO A 150 -2.28 -3.80 -44.35
CA PRO A 150 -0.92 -3.42 -44.02
C PRO A 150 -0.65 -3.76 -42.56
N THR A 151 0.43 -4.46 -42.34
CA THR A 151 0.93 -4.77 -41.01
C THR A 151 2.02 -3.77 -40.64
N VAL A 152 1.84 -3.03 -39.57
CA VAL A 152 2.86 -2.14 -39.02
C VAL A 152 3.51 -2.84 -37.83
N ALA A 153 4.76 -3.20 -37.98
CA ALA A 153 5.58 -3.68 -36.87
C ALA A 153 6.11 -2.46 -36.10
N ILE A 154 5.66 -2.28 -34.88
CA ILE A 154 6.24 -1.28 -33.97
C ILE A 154 7.32 -1.99 -33.19
N PRO A 155 8.61 -1.63 -33.33
CA PRO A 155 9.66 -2.17 -32.48
C PRO A 155 9.43 -1.69 -31.06
N ALA A 156 8.97 -2.58 -30.20
CA ALA A 156 8.52 -2.23 -28.85
C ALA A 156 9.66 -1.85 -27.90
N ASN A 157 10.89 -2.29 -28.19
CA ASN A 157 12.01 -2.08 -27.27
C ASN A 157 13.35 -2.14 -28.03
N PRO A 158 14.33 -1.25 -27.73
CA PRO A 158 15.68 -1.33 -28.26
C PRO A 158 16.33 -2.71 -28.10
N CYS A 159 15.96 -3.45 -27.06
CA CYS A 159 16.44 -4.81 -26.81
C CYS A 159 15.95 -5.84 -27.84
N ALA A 160 14.78 -5.63 -28.42
CA ALA A 160 14.26 -6.49 -29.50
C ALA A 160 15.07 -6.35 -30.78
N LEU A 161 15.60 -5.16 -31.05
CA LEU A 161 16.45 -4.87 -32.22
C LEU A 161 17.82 -5.52 -32.11
N THR A 162 18.30 -5.78 -30.90
CA THR A 162 19.62 -6.39 -30.64
C THR A 162 19.56 -7.90 -30.43
N GLY A 163 18.39 -8.53 -30.54
CA GLY A 163 18.18 -9.96 -30.24
C GLY A 163 18.33 -10.32 -28.77
N SER A 164 18.37 -9.34 -27.86
CA SER A 164 18.59 -9.52 -26.43
C SER A 164 17.27 -9.59 -25.64
N THR A 165 16.22 -10.17 -26.22
CA THR A 165 14.93 -10.35 -25.57
C THR A 165 15.03 -11.31 -24.38
N ASN A 166 14.27 -11.08 -23.31
CA ASN A 166 14.27 -11.89 -22.10
C ASN A 166 15.64 -12.01 -21.42
N SER A 167 16.40 -10.94 -21.40
CA SER A 167 17.74 -10.93 -20.82
C SER A 167 17.88 -9.89 -19.70
N ALA A 168 18.89 -10.08 -18.86
CA ALA A 168 19.31 -9.08 -17.88
C ALA A 168 20.21 -7.99 -18.47
N SER A 169 20.32 -7.90 -19.81
CA SER A 169 21.11 -6.87 -20.48
C SER A 169 20.59 -5.48 -20.11
N GLY A 170 21.49 -4.57 -19.78
CA GLY A 170 21.15 -3.22 -19.36
C GLY A 170 20.48 -3.10 -17.98
N ALA A 171 20.39 -4.20 -17.21
CA ALA A 171 19.79 -4.15 -15.88
C ALA A 171 20.60 -3.26 -14.94
N PHE A 172 19.90 -2.39 -14.20
CA PHE A 172 20.51 -1.47 -13.25
C PHE A 172 19.74 -1.41 -11.93
N ASN A 173 20.39 -0.89 -10.88
CA ASN A 173 19.73 -0.65 -9.60
C ASN A 173 19.28 0.81 -9.54
N SER A 174 18.06 1.03 -9.13
CA SER A 174 17.56 2.33 -8.71
C SER A 174 17.52 2.41 -7.19
N SER A 175 17.87 3.53 -6.62
CA SER A 175 17.85 3.75 -5.17
C SER A 175 17.25 5.12 -4.85
N SER A 176 16.43 5.16 -3.81
CA SER A 176 15.82 6.37 -3.29
C SER A 176 16.00 6.45 -1.77
N THR A 177 16.05 7.64 -1.23
CA THR A 177 16.09 7.88 0.22
C THR A 177 14.85 8.64 0.60
N GLY A 178 14.15 8.15 1.59
CA GLY A 178 12.96 8.75 2.16
C GLY A 178 13.02 8.76 3.67
N GLY A 179 11.89 8.98 4.29
CA GLY A 179 11.73 8.98 5.73
C GLY A 179 10.57 9.86 6.15
N GLY A 180 10.40 10.01 7.45
CA GLY A 180 9.30 10.75 8.02
C GLY A 180 9.60 11.32 9.38
N ILE A 181 8.73 12.20 9.80
CA ILE A 181 8.71 12.76 11.16
C ILE A 181 7.35 12.46 11.79
N GLY A 182 7.37 12.19 13.08
CA GLY A 182 6.15 11.92 13.82
C GLY A 182 6.21 12.45 15.23
N ALA A 183 5.04 12.54 15.82
CA ALA A 183 4.86 12.96 17.21
C ALA A 183 3.71 12.20 17.85
N ASN A 184 3.86 11.91 19.14
CA ASN A 184 2.83 11.37 20.00
C ASN A 184 2.62 12.30 21.18
N GLY A 185 1.38 12.46 21.59
CA GLY A 185 1.06 13.19 22.79
C GLY A 185 -0.08 12.51 23.53
N ARG A 186 0.05 12.41 24.86
CA ARG A 186 -1.02 11.98 25.75
C ARG A 186 -1.04 12.89 26.96
N VAL A 187 -2.21 13.44 27.27
CA VAL A 187 -2.44 14.33 28.40
C VAL A 187 -3.44 13.68 29.34
N TYR A 188 -3.12 13.70 30.65
CA TYR A 188 -3.98 13.20 31.71
C TYR A 188 -4.78 14.36 32.31
N LEU A 189 -6.06 14.47 31.95
CA LEU A 189 -6.96 15.49 32.43
C LEU A 189 -7.63 15.04 33.73
N GLY A 190 -6.94 15.27 34.82
CA GLY A 190 -7.36 14.79 36.13
C GLY A 190 -7.23 13.27 36.28
N LYS A 191 -8.22 12.65 36.96
CA LYS A 191 -8.26 11.21 37.23
C LYS A 191 -9.16 10.44 36.26
N HIS A 192 -9.86 11.16 35.40
CA HIS A 192 -10.99 10.58 34.67
C HIS A 192 -10.85 10.60 33.16
N LEU A 193 -9.97 11.42 32.59
CA LEU A 193 -9.88 11.53 31.15
C LEU A 193 -8.45 11.60 30.65
N ASP A 194 -8.10 10.71 29.74
CA ASP A 194 -6.87 10.75 28.97
C ASP A 194 -7.20 11.10 27.52
N VAL A 195 -6.48 12.06 26.99
CA VAL A 195 -6.55 12.48 25.59
C VAL A 195 -5.23 12.19 24.93
N GLY A 196 -5.26 11.48 23.81
CA GLY A 196 -4.06 11.12 23.08
C GLY A 196 -4.17 11.49 21.60
N VAL A 197 -3.02 11.84 21.03
CA VAL A 197 -2.87 12.07 19.59
C VAL A 197 -1.59 11.41 19.10
N HIS A 198 -1.63 10.95 17.85
CA HIS A 198 -0.48 10.41 17.13
C HIS A 198 -0.48 11.00 15.72
N PHE A 199 0.70 11.28 15.20
CA PHE A 199 0.92 11.70 13.82
C PHE A 199 2.26 11.16 13.31
N LEU A 200 2.27 10.69 12.05
CA LEU A 200 3.47 10.38 11.30
C LEU A 200 3.24 10.80 9.85
N GLY A 201 4.19 11.55 9.26
CA GLY A 201 4.13 11.98 7.88
C GLY A 201 5.50 11.97 7.22
N GLY A 202 5.55 11.62 5.93
CA GLY A 202 6.80 11.57 5.18
C GLY A 202 6.70 10.80 3.88
N ASP A 203 7.85 10.56 3.25
CA ASP A 203 7.97 9.87 1.98
C ASP A 203 8.53 8.45 2.20
N GLY A 204 7.80 7.43 1.72
CA GLY A 204 8.20 6.02 1.87
C GLY A 204 8.02 5.48 3.30
N ILE A 205 6.94 5.83 3.96
CA ILE A 205 6.63 5.42 5.33
C ILE A 205 5.31 4.67 5.47
N GLY A 206 4.68 4.27 4.36
CA GLY A 206 3.37 3.60 4.35
C GLY A 206 3.34 2.32 5.16
N ARG A 207 4.44 1.54 5.13
CA ARG A 207 4.58 0.29 5.89
C ARG A 207 4.51 0.45 7.41
N TYR A 208 4.77 1.66 7.92
CA TYR A 208 4.69 1.93 9.35
C TYR A 208 3.25 2.05 9.87
N GLY A 209 2.27 2.20 8.97
CA GLY A 209 0.87 2.18 9.30
C GLY A 209 0.32 0.76 9.46
N THR A 210 -0.78 0.66 10.20
CA THR A 210 -1.51 -0.60 10.40
C THR A 210 -2.09 -1.13 9.10
N ALA A 211 -2.51 -0.23 8.21
CA ALA A 211 -3.08 -0.57 6.91
C ALA A 211 -2.04 -1.05 5.89
N GLY A 212 -0.73 -0.87 6.17
CA GLY A 212 0.34 -1.30 5.29
C GLY A 212 0.27 -0.67 3.91
N LEU A 213 0.00 0.65 3.84
CA LEU A 213 -0.02 1.39 2.58
C LEU A 213 1.36 1.31 1.89
N PRO A 214 1.42 1.42 0.55
CA PRO A 214 2.68 1.30 -0.16
C PRO A 214 3.64 2.45 0.16
N ASP A 215 4.92 2.09 0.28
CA ASP A 215 6.03 3.04 0.48
C ASP A 215 6.42 3.73 -0.82
N SER A 216 6.31 3.00 -1.93
CA SER A 216 6.83 3.44 -3.22
C SER A 216 6.04 2.86 -4.39
N THR A 217 6.19 3.50 -5.54
CA THR A 217 5.74 3.03 -6.84
C THR A 217 6.90 3.11 -7.85
N ALA A 218 6.70 2.60 -9.06
CA ALA A 218 7.69 2.71 -10.13
C ALA A 218 7.37 3.89 -11.05
N ARG A 219 8.41 4.53 -11.59
CA ARG A 219 8.31 5.52 -12.68
C ARG A 219 8.17 4.82 -14.03
N PRO A 220 7.82 5.54 -15.10
CA PRO A 220 7.76 5.00 -16.46
C PRO A 220 9.06 4.38 -16.96
N ASP A 221 10.21 4.81 -16.42
CA ASP A 221 11.53 4.26 -16.72
C ASP A 221 11.92 3.07 -15.80
N GLY A 222 10.99 2.63 -14.95
CA GLY A 222 11.19 1.56 -13.98
C GLY A 222 11.88 1.99 -12.70
N THR A 223 12.37 3.23 -12.59
CA THR A 223 12.99 3.70 -11.35
C THR A 223 11.98 3.94 -10.23
N MET A 224 12.43 3.86 -9.00
CA MET A 224 11.57 3.97 -7.82
C MET A 224 11.13 5.41 -7.55
N ALA A 225 9.85 5.59 -7.28
CA ALA A 225 9.25 6.82 -6.78
C ALA A 225 8.64 6.60 -5.40
N LEU A 226 9.08 7.36 -4.41
CA LEU A 226 8.52 7.27 -3.06
C LEU A 226 7.15 7.93 -3.01
N LEU A 227 6.24 7.30 -2.27
CA LEU A 227 4.91 7.82 -2.02
C LEU A 227 4.91 8.61 -0.71
N ARG A 228 4.23 9.75 -0.71
CA ARG A 228 4.00 10.53 0.50
C ARG A 228 2.82 9.95 1.25
N ASN A 229 3.08 9.58 2.50
CA ASN A 229 2.10 8.95 3.37
C ASN A 229 1.90 9.79 4.63
N TYR A 230 0.68 9.72 5.17
CA TYR A 230 0.31 10.35 6.44
C TYR A 230 -0.49 9.35 7.28
N GLN A 231 -0.25 9.40 8.57
CA GLN A 231 -0.97 8.61 9.57
C GLN A 231 -1.33 9.53 10.72
N ALA A 232 -2.55 9.41 11.23
CA ALA A 232 -2.99 10.15 12.39
C ALA A 232 -3.99 9.32 13.20
N LEU A 233 -3.93 9.45 14.54
CA LEU A 233 -4.84 8.81 15.46
C LEU A 233 -5.15 9.76 16.62
N GLY A 234 -6.43 9.96 16.89
CA GLY A 234 -6.94 10.60 18.10
C GLY A 234 -7.51 9.55 19.05
N SER A 235 -7.33 9.71 20.33
CA SER A 235 -7.85 8.79 21.35
C SER A 235 -8.40 9.53 22.57
N LEU A 236 -9.50 9.02 23.09
CA LEU A 236 -10.10 9.42 24.35
C LEU A 236 -10.27 8.17 25.22
N VAL A 237 -9.86 8.25 26.48
CA VAL A 237 -10.09 7.17 27.45
C VAL A 237 -10.72 7.81 28.69
N PHE A 238 -11.96 7.45 28.96
CA PHE A 238 -12.71 7.91 30.11
C PHE A 238 -12.74 6.84 31.20
N HIS A 239 -12.13 7.14 32.34
CA HIS A 239 -12.12 6.31 33.56
C HIS A 239 -13.37 6.59 34.38
N ALA A 240 -14.50 5.98 33.96
CA ALA A 240 -15.80 6.23 34.55
C ALA A 240 -15.86 5.81 36.03
N THR A 241 -15.23 4.67 36.35
CA THR A 241 -15.09 4.16 37.72
C THR A 241 -13.73 3.43 37.83
N PRO A 242 -13.27 3.07 39.04
CA PRO A 242 -12.08 2.22 39.17
C PRO A 242 -12.19 0.86 38.43
N ALA A 243 -13.40 0.42 38.14
CA ALA A 243 -13.66 -0.84 37.44
C ALA A 243 -13.98 -0.67 35.95
N LEU A 244 -14.36 0.51 35.49
CA LEU A 244 -14.87 0.74 34.12
C LEU A 244 -14.09 1.82 33.39
N ASP A 245 -13.45 1.45 32.28
CA ASP A 245 -12.92 2.37 31.30
C ASP A 245 -13.79 2.33 30.04
N ILE A 246 -14.08 3.49 29.46
CA ILE A 246 -14.72 3.65 28.15
C ILE A 246 -13.71 4.38 27.26
N TYR A 247 -13.54 3.92 26.03
CA TYR A 247 -12.61 4.54 25.11
C TYR A 247 -13.20 4.75 23.71
N ALA A 248 -12.74 5.80 23.07
CA ALA A 248 -13.03 6.09 21.67
C ALA A 248 -11.71 6.42 20.93
N TYR A 249 -11.56 5.89 19.72
CA TYR A 249 -10.43 6.15 18.84
C TYR A 249 -10.95 6.55 17.47
N VAL A 250 -10.28 7.50 16.84
CA VAL A 250 -10.52 7.87 15.44
C VAL A 250 -9.16 8.00 14.77
N GLY A 251 -8.94 7.23 13.72
CA GLY A 251 -7.67 7.20 13.02
C GLY A 251 -7.82 7.15 11.53
N GLY A 252 -6.73 7.47 10.84
CA GLY A 252 -6.65 7.42 9.40
C GLY A 252 -5.24 7.31 8.88
N GLU A 253 -5.13 6.66 7.74
CA GLU A 253 -3.91 6.54 6.95
C GLU A 253 -4.21 6.98 5.52
N TYR A 254 -3.27 7.70 4.92
CA TYR A 254 -3.45 8.31 3.61
C TYR A 254 -2.17 8.15 2.78
N ALA A 255 -2.34 7.71 1.53
CA ALA A 255 -1.29 7.70 0.52
C ALA A 255 -1.57 8.75 -0.54
N SER A 256 -0.64 9.67 -0.72
CA SER A 256 -0.75 10.71 -1.73
C SER A 256 -0.64 10.12 -3.13
N ARG A 257 -1.35 10.74 -4.06
CA ARG A 257 -1.17 10.46 -5.48
C ARG A 257 0.25 10.80 -5.93
N TRP A 258 0.82 9.93 -6.75
CA TRP A 258 2.07 10.22 -7.47
C TRP A 258 1.86 9.94 -8.95
N MET A 259 2.13 10.92 -9.80
CA MET A 259 1.85 10.85 -11.22
C MET A 259 3.07 11.27 -12.04
N ASP A 260 3.29 10.56 -13.15
CA ASP A 260 4.14 10.98 -14.25
C ASP A 260 3.29 10.98 -15.53
N GLY A 261 2.92 12.18 -15.99
CA GLY A 261 1.91 12.33 -17.01
C GLY A 261 0.56 11.79 -16.57
N LYS A 262 0.09 10.72 -17.21
CA LYS A 262 -1.20 10.06 -16.93
C LYS A 262 -1.06 8.77 -16.11
N GLU A 263 0.16 8.27 -15.93
CA GLU A 263 0.45 7.05 -15.21
C GLU A 263 0.96 7.33 -13.81
N GLY A 264 0.79 6.38 -12.91
CA GLY A 264 1.26 6.51 -11.54
C GLY A 264 0.33 5.89 -10.52
N TYR A 265 0.68 6.08 -9.25
CA TYR A 265 -0.18 5.71 -8.13
C TYR A 265 -1.33 6.70 -8.01
N GLY A 266 -2.56 6.19 -8.03
CA GLY A 266 -3.78 6.99 -8.02
C GLY A 266 -4.13 7.59 -9.38
N SER A 267 -3.68 7.00 -10.48
CA SER A 267 -4.08 7.42 -11.82
C SER A 267 -5.60 7.29 -12.01
N ASN A 268 -6.18 8.33 -12.58
CA ASN A 268 -7.60 8.35 -12.92
C ASN A 268 -7.95 7.51 -14.16
N LEU A 269 -6.97 6.85 -14.77
CA LEU A 269 -7.17 5.91 -15.87
C LEU A 269 -7.23 4.45 -15.41
N ARG A 270 -7.08 4.18 -14.10
CA ARG A 270 -7.18 2.84 -13.55
C ARG A 270 -8.59 2.29 -13.67
N ARG A 271 -8.68 0.99 -13.95
CA ARG A 271 -9.96 0.26 -14.02
C ARG A 271 -10.42 -0.08 -12.63
N ASP A 272 -11.50 0.56 -12.21
CA ASP A 272 -12.03 0.46 -10.85
C ASP A 272 -13.46 -0.10 -10.79
N ASP A 273 -14.03 -0.48 -11.93
CA ASP A 273 -15.39 -1.00 -12.01
C ASP A 273 -15.59 -2.32 -11.22
N GLY A 274 -14.56 -3.14 -11.10
CA GLY A 274 -14.61 -4.36 -10.30
C GLY A 274 -14.37 -4.19 -8.80
N CYS A 275 -13.97 -2.99 -8.34
CA CYS A 275 -13.58 -2.77 -6.94
C CYS A 275 -14.77 -2.67 -5.97
N ALA A 276 -15.95 -2.28 -6.47
CA ALA A 276 -17.15 -2.06 -5.68
C ALA A 276 -18.21 -3.18 -5.83
N VAL A 277 -17.91 -4.23 -6.58
CA VAL A 277 -18.85 -5.31 -6.86
C VAL A 277 -18.52 -6.51 -6.00
N GLU A 278 -19.54 -7.05 -5.34
CA GLU A 278 -19.42 -8.29 -4.56
C GLU A 278 -18.98 -9.45 -5.46
N THR A 279 -18.03 -10.24 -4.98
CA THR A 279 -17.57 -11.42 -5.70
C THR A 279 -18.60 -12.54 -5.59
N LEU A 280 -18.88 -13.21 -6.69
CA LEU A 280 -19.63 -14.46 -6.64
C LEU A 280 -18.84 -15.50 -5.82
N PRO A 281 -19.49 -16.25 -4.92
CA PRO A 281 -18.84 -17.36 -4.25
C PRO A 281 -18.27 -18.34 -5.29
N LEU A 282 -17.04 -18.77 -5.09
CA LEU A 282 -16.40 -19.80 -5.92
C LEU A 282 -17.13 -21.15 -5.73
N ALA A 283 -18.28 -21.28 -6.34
CA ALA A 283 -19.07 -22.52 -6.34
C ALA A 283 -18.86 -23.36 -7.61
N ALA A 284 -18.07 -22.88 -8.56
CA ALA A 284 -17.78 -23.64 -9.78
C ALA A 284 -16.30 -24.00 -9.86
N PRO A 285 -15.94 -25.27 -10.14
CA PRO A 285 -14.59 -25.60 -10.53
C PRO A 285 -14.23 -24.71 -11.73
N ALA A 286 -12.96 -24.32 -11.82
CA ALA A 286 -12.40 -23.48 -12.87
C ALA A 286 -12.62 -24.12 -14.27
N ALA A 287 -13.86 -24.14 -14.71
CA ALA A 287 -14.21 -24.47 -16.06
C ALA A 287 -13.94 -23.23 -16.90
N THR A 288 -12.82 -23.26 -17.63
CA THR A 288 -12.49 -22.41 -18.77
C THR A 288 -12.96 -20.96 -18.56
N ILE A 289 -12.15 -20.15 -17.92
CA ILE A 289 -12.39 -18.71 -17.85
C ILE A 289 -12.35 -18.23 -19.30
N ASN A 290 -13.51 -18.02 -19.88
CA ASN A 290 -13.63 -17.34 -21.13
C ASN A 290 -13.24 -15.89 -20.86
N THR A 291 -12.04 -15.49 -21.27
CA THR A 291 -11.49 -14.15 -21.03
C THR A 291 -12.41 -13.01 -21.49
N THR A 292 -13.31 -13.30 -22.43
CA THR A 292 -14.35 -12.38 -22.88
C THR A 292 -15.48 -12.17 -21.86
N ALA A 293 -15.77 -13.16 -21.01
CA ALA A 293 -16.81 -13.02 -19.99
C ALA A 293 -16.33 -12.29 -18.73
N VAL A 294 -15.02 -12.28 -18.47
CA VAL A 294 -14.41 -11.56 -17.33
C VAL A 294 -14.38 -10.05 -17.53
N LEU A 295 -14.48 -9.58 -18.78
CA LEU A 295 -14.54 -8.15 -19.10
C LEU A 295 -15.93 -7.51 -18.85
N GLY A 296 -16.90 -8.28 -18.47
CA GLY A 296 -18.26 -7.83 -18.15
C GLY A 296 -18.48 -7.70 -16.65
N SER A 297 -18.22 -6.57 -16.07
CA SER A 297 -18.91 -5.94 -14.93
C SER A 297 -19.24 -6.73 -13.64
N ASN A 298 -18.81 -7.96 -13.41
CA ASN A 298 -19.32 -8.77 -12.30
C ASN A 298 -18.37 -8.90 -11.10
N GLY A 299 -17.50 -7.91 -10.87
CA GLY A 299 -16.69 -7.84 -9.66
C GLY A 299 -15.40 -8.64 -9.69
N PHE A 300 -14.71 -8.60 -8.57
CA PHE A 300 -13.47 -9.34 -8.35
C PHE A 300 -13.75 -10.84 -8.17
N ILE A 301 -13.15 -11.67 -8.98
CA ILE A 301 -13.18 -13.12 -8.82
C ILE A 301 -11.82 -13.56 -8.26
N PRO A 302 -11.73 -14.11 -7.03
CA PRO A 302 -10.48 -14.57 -6.46
C PRO A 302 -9.76 -15.57 -7.38
N GLY A 303 -8.47 -15.32 -7.65
CA GLY A 303 -7.66 -16.16 -8.55
C GLY A 303 -7.85 -15.90 -10.05
N ALA A 304 -8.71 -14.96 -10.45
CA ALA A 304 -8.86 -14.48 -11.81
C ALA A 304 -8.28 -13.05 -11.97
N LEU A 305 -8.12 -12.63 -13.22
CA LEU A 305 -7.79 -11.21 -13.50
C LEU A 305 -8.96 -10.34 -13.00
N SER A 306 -8.65 -9.45 -12.06
CA SER A 306 -9.63 -8.52 -11.50
C SER A 306 -9.76 -7.27 -12.36
N ASN A 307 -10.99 -6.75 -12.47
CA ASN A 307 -11.23 -5.41 -13.00
C ASN A 307 -10.97 -4.33 -11.92
N CYS A 308 -10.54 -4.70 -10.73
CA CYS A 308 -10.17 -3.79 -9.67
C CYS A 308 -8.67 -3.53 -9.70
N ASP A 309 -8.30 -2.38 -10.23
CA ASP A 309 -6.92 -1.89 -10.28
C ASP A 309 -6.75 -0.60 -9.46
N GLY A 310 -7.69 -0.37 -8.54
CA GLY A 310 -7.79 0.85 -7.75
C GLY A 310 -6.72 0.96 -6.67
N ASP A 311 -6.02 2.08 -6.70
CA ASP A 311 -5.04 2.44 -5.66
C ASP A 311 -5.72 2.97 -4.39
N THR A 312 -5.32 2.48 -3.23
CA THR A 312 -5.86 2.97 -1.96
C THR A 312 -5.46 4.42 -1.72
N ARG A 313 -6.46 5.29 -1.53
CA ARG A 313 -6.26 6.69 -1.15
C ARG A 313 -6.12 6.84 0.35
N ASN A 314 -7.08 6.29 1.08
CA ASN A 314 -7.06 6.33 2.55
C ASN A 314 -7.83 5.15 3.15
N ILE A 315 -7.50 4.89 4.40
CA ILE A 315 -8.27 4.02 5.29
C ILE A 315 -8.57 4.84 6.54
N LEU A 316 -9.83 4.84 6.96
CA LEU A 316 -10.32 5.55 8.13
C LEU A 316 -10.95 4.55 9.09
N GLU A 317 -10.76 4.74 10.38
CA GLU A 317 -11.38 3.91 11.40
C GLU A 317 -11.94 4.77 12.54
N GLY A 318 -13.15 4.41 12.98
CA GLY A 318 -13.74 4.89 14.22
C GLY A 318 -14.02 3.72 15.16
N THR A 319 -13.50 3.76 16.36
CA THR A 319 -13.62 2.68 17.36
C THR A 319 -14.19 3.19 18.65
N LEU A 320 -15.16 2.46 19.20
CA LEU A 320 -15.73 2.67 20.54
C LEU A 320 -15.68 1.36 21.32
N GLY A 321 -15.24 1.41 22.56
CA GLY A 321 -15.16 0.22 23.39
C GLY A 321 -15.09 0.49 24.87
N PHE A 322 -15.07 -0.58 25.64
CA PHE A 322 -14.96 -0.52 27.09
C PHE A 322 -14.15 -1.70 27.63
N TRP A 323 -13.62 -1.50 28.85
CA TRP A 323 -13.07 -2.54 29.69
C TRP A 323 -13.73 -2.49 31.06
N TYR A 324 -14.24 -3.63 31.51
CA TYR A 324 -14.81 -3.80 32.85
C TYR A 324 -13.98 -4.79 33.66
N ARG A 325 -13.39 -4.30 34.77
CA ARG A 325 -12.57 -5.07 35.71
C ARG A 325 -13.49 -5.60 36.80
N PHE A 326 -13.95 -6.83 36.67
CA PHE A 326 -14.82 -7.43 37.69
C PHE A 326 -14.07 -8.06 38.84
N TYR A 327 -12.74 -8.24 38.72
CA TYR A 327 -11.86 -8.57 39.80
C TYR A 327 -10.53 -7.82 39.66
N ASN A 328 -10.07 -7.22 40.77
CA ASN A 328 -8.75 -6.60 40.87
C ASN A 328 -8.28 -6.74 42.31
N GLY A 329 -7.40 -7.71 42.61
CA GLY A 329 -7.01 -8.07 43.95
C GLY A 329 -5.72 -8.89 44.02
N PRO A 330 -5.42 -9.49 45.19
CA PRO A 330 -4.14 -10.21 45.42
C PRO A 330 -3.89 -11.38 44.47
N LYS A 331 -4.93 -11.92 43.87
CA LYS A 331 -4.82 -13.01 42.86
C LYS A 331 -4.70 -12.53 41.42
N GLY A 332 -4.43 -11.23 41.21
CA GLY A 332 -4.34 -10.65 39.89
C GLY A 332 -5.53 -9.79 39.49
N ARG A 333 -5.70 -9.57 38.18
CA ARG A 333 -6.80 -8.78 37.62
C ARG A 333 -7.53 -9.56 36.52
N PHE A 334 -8.85 -9.62 36.63
CA PHE A 334 -9.72 -10.23 35.63
C PHE A 334 -10.63 -9.19 35.01
N GLN A 335 -10.63 -9.06 33.69
CA GLN A 335 -11.42 -8.05 33.00
C GLN A 335 -12.06 -8.62 31.71
N PHE A 336 -13.19 -8.03 31.38
CA PHE A 336 -13.93 -8.25 30.14
C PHE A 336 -13.97 -6.94 29.33
N GLY A 337 -13.89 -7.03 28.03
CA GLY A 337 -14.02 -5.89 27.12
C GLY A 337 -14.89 -6.20 25.91
N GLY A 338 -15.56 -5.14 25.44
CA GLY A 338 -16.26 -5.12 24.17
C GLY A 338 -15.82 -3.92 23.34
N GLN A 339 -15.74 -4.08 22.03
CA GLN A 339 -15.33 -3.05 21.09
C GLN A 339 -16.15 -3.17 19.80
N TYR A 340 -16.58 -2.03 19.29
CA TYR A 340 -17.07 -1.88 17.93
C TYR A 340 -16.11 -1.00 17.14
N SER A 341 -15.76 -1.41 15.93
CA SER A 341 -14.96 -0.64 14.99
C SER A 341 -15.65 -0.56 13.64
N TYR A 342 -15.70 0.66 13.10
CA TYR A 342 -16.14 0.96 11.75
C TYR A 342 -14.93 1.35 10.91
N VAL A 343 -14.67 0.63 9.83
CA VAL A 343 -13.54 0.87 8.93
C VAL A 343 -14.05 1.22 7.55
N GLN A 344 -13.49 2.24 6.96
CA GLN A 344 -13.76 2.65 5.58
C GLN A 344 -12.45 2.74 4.79
N ARG A 345 -12.36 1.99 3.70
CA ARG A 345 -11.29 2.10 2.71
C ARG A 345 -11.81 2.83 1.48
N ASN A 346 -11.09 3.85 1.02
CA ASN A 346 -11.39 4.57 -0.21
C ASN A 346 -10.22 4.42 -1.18
N THR A 347 -10.53 4.23 -2.46
CA THR A 347 -9.54 4.29 -3.54
C THR A 347 -9.42 5.71 -4.10
N TRP A 348 -8.38 5.96 -4.85
CA TRP A 348 -8.37 7.05 -5.82
C TRP A 348 -9.40 6.74 -6.90
N SER A 349 -10.03 7.79 -7.44
CA SER A 349 -10.99 7.62 -8.53
C SER A 349 -10.29 7.17 -9.80
N GLY A 350 -10.81 6.13 -10.41
CA GLY A 350 -10.45 5.61 -11.71
C GLY A 350 -11.62 5.66 -12.68
N VAL A 351 -11.66 4.73 -13.61
CA VAL A 351 -12.71 4.63 -14.64
C VAL A 351 -13.36 3.26 -14.69
N ASN A 352 -14.61 3.22 -15.15
CA ASN A 352 -15.29 1.96 -15.49
C ASN A 352 -14.98 1.52 -16.94
N ALA A 353 -15.63 0.45 -17.39
CA ALA A 353 -15.48 -0.07 -18.76
C ALA A 353 -15.88 0.91 -19.85
N THR A 354 -16.74 1.88 -19.55
CA THR A 354 -17.23 2.92 -20.48
C THR A 354 -16.41 4.21 -20.42
N GLY A 355 -15.40 4.28 -19.53
CA GLY A 355 -14.55 5.46 -19.34
C GLY A 355 -15.14 6.50 -18.40
N GLU A 356 -16.25 6.20 -17.73
CA GLU A 356 -16.83 7.11 -16.73
C GLU A 356 -16.06 7.01 -15.41
N GLY A 357 -15.92 8.13 -14.70
CA GLY A 357 -15.24 8.19 -13.42
C GLY A 357 -15.97 7.40 -12.34
N VAL A 358 -15.25 6.53 -11.63
CA VAL A 358 -15.74 5.77 -10.47
C VAL A 358 -14.78 5.91 -9.31
N GLY A 359 -15.31 5.96 -8.08
CA GLY A 359 -14.53 6.06 -6.85
C GLY A 359 -14.99 5.00 -5.86
N PRO A 360 -14.54 3.76 -6.01
CA PRO A 360 -14.97 2.67 -5.14
C PRO A 360 -14.51 2.87 -3.70
N HIS A 361 -15.33 2.34 -2.78
CA HIS A 361 -15.02 2.31 -1.37
C HIS A 361 -15.53 1.00 -0.76
N GLY A 362 -14.84 0.54 0.27
CA GLY A 362 -15.23 -0.62 1.08
C GLY A 362 -15.53 -0.19 2.51
N LEU A 363 -16.51 -0.83 3.12
CA LEU A 363 -16.91 -0.61 4.51
C LEU A 363 -16.82 -1.93 5.26
N ASP A 364 -16.32 -1.88 6.49
CA ASP A 364 -16.32 -3.02 7.39
C ASP A 364 -16.79 -2.61 8.78
N ASN A 365 -17.59 -3.49 9.39
CA ASN A 365 -18.13 -3.32 10.73
C ASN A 365 -17.67 -4.50 11.59
N MET A 366 -16.83 -4.22 12.58
CA MET A 366 -16.22 -5.25 13.40
C MET A 366 -16.69 -5.14 14.85
N VAL A 367 -17.02 -6.29 15.44
CA VAL A 367 -17.31 -6.40 16.87
C VAL A 367 -16.31 -7.35 17.49
N PHE A 368 -15.64 -6.88 18.52
CA PHE A 368 -14.66 -7.66 19.27
C PHE A 368 -15.11 -7.82 20.71
N THR A 369 -14.88 -9.00 21.25
CA THR A 369 -14.98 -9.25 22.70
C THR A 369 -13.67 -9.87 23.18
N SER A 370 -13.29 -9.58 24.42
CA SER A 370 -12.05 -10.08 25.00
C SER A 370 -12.21 -10.29 26.49
N VAL A 371 -11.66 -11.43 26.95
CA VAL A 371 -11.49 -11.73 28.37
C VAL A 371 -10.00 -11.80 28.65
N ARG A 372 -9.54 -11.07 29.66
CA ARG A 372 -8.11 -11.01 30.03
C ARG A 372 -7.91 -11.26 31.51
N TYR A 373 -6.98 -12.12 31.79
CA TYR A 373 -6.47 -12.34 33.14
C TYR A 373 -5.00 -11.93 33.20
N TYR A 374 -4.70 -11.04 34.13
CA TYR A 374 -3.32 -10.63 34.43
C TYR A 374 -2.91 -11.29 35.74
N LEU A 375 -1.81 -12.02 35.72
CA LEU A 375 -1.21 -12.64 36.88
C LEU A 375 -0.81 -11.60 37.92
N PRO A 376 -0.71 -11.99 39.21
CA PRO A 376 -0.28 -11.09 40.29
C PRO A 376 1.10 -10.48 40.07
#